data_a05e92a8c31a4ba58f691c334002707e
#
_entry.id   a05e92a8c31a4ba58f691c334002707e
#
_cell.length_a   1.000
_cell.length_b   1.000
_cell.length_c   1.000
_cell.angle_alpha   90.00
_cell.angle_beta   90.00
_cell.angle_gamma   90.00
#
_symmetry.space_group_name_H-M   'P 1'
#
loop_
_entity.id
_entity.type
_entity.pdbx_description
1 polymer ?
#
loop_
_entity_poly.entity_id
_entity_poly.type
_entity_poly.pdbx_seq_one_letter_code
_entity_poly.pdbx_strand_id
1 'polypeptide(L)'
;MVMGEQGLDDAQNPNIGTIQQTETPEGPTSESLELMESIIQRLQPTDRHDIREMISFRGLVSGSLASMTAVFWWISVDKGGDSLGDVEIPVSLIGGFTFREISIIVPLLALAATFIMSVGRETGNAIMNNIGGILIVIILFYILEPLGNAVMGPEIEMQVAVFASGRLIAMAIMLGLATTFFWDAILLQWVRSTMMNLGVDLFPPSSNQEVTSAGDDGLPPLG
;
A
#
# COMPACT_ATOMS: atom_id res chain seq x y z
N MET A 1 -73.35 -45.73 0.40
CA MET A 1 -72.91 -47.02 1.01
C MET A 1 -71.41 -46.95 1.13
N VAL A 2 -70.95 -46.93 2.40
CA VAL A 2 -69.64 -47.30 2.86
C VAL A 2 -68.55 -46.24 2.53
N MET A 3 -68.13 -45.32 3.43
CA MET A 3 -67.26 -45.50 4.61
C MET A 3 -65.83 -45.95 4.25
N GLY A 4 -64.91 -45.15 4.74
CA GLY A 4 -63.52 -45.45 4.98
C GLY A 4 -62.73 -44.14 4.92
N GLU A 5 -62.56 -43.44 6.02
CA GLU A 5 -61.54 -43.48 7.09
C GLU A 5 -60.18 -43.05 6.57
N GLN A 6 -59.82 -41.84 6.96
CA GLN A 6 -58.76 -41.49 7.94
C GLN A 6 -57.36 -41.96 7.54
N GLY A 7 -56.51 -41.02 7.37
CA GLY A 7 -55.06 -41.11 7.41
C GLY A 7 -54.45 -39.76 7.68
N LEU A 8 -54.58 -39.32 8.94
CA LEU A 8 -53.66 -38.35 9.54
C LEU A 8 -52.32 -39.03 9.67
N ASP A 9 -51.32 -38.55 8.99
CA ASP A 9 -49.95 -38.83 9.40
C ASP A 9 -49.04 -37.66 9.08
N ASP A 10 -48.72 -37.03 10.14
CA ASP A 10 -47.42 -36.57 10.60
C ASP A 10 -46.62 -35.67 9.64
N ALA A 11 -46.83 -34.41 9.88
CA ALA A 11 -45.87 -33.38 9.71
C ALA A 11 -44.57 -33.72 10.50
N GLN A 12 -43.68 -34.50 9.92
CA GLN A 12 -42.29 -34.52 10.36
C GLN A 12 -41.52 -33.42 9.67
N ASN A 13 -41.38 -32.37 10.38
CA ASN A 13 -40.46 -31.27 10.13
C ASN A 13 -39.04 -31.69 10.57
N PRO A 14 -38.10 -32.03 9.68
CA PRO A 14 -36.70 -32.18 10.03
C PRO A 14 -35.95 -30.92 9.67
N ASN A 15 -36.35 -29.81 10.22
CA ASN A 15 -35.51 -28.64 10.19
C ASN A 15 -34.82 -28.48 11.55
N ILE A 16 -34.18 -29.56 11.97
CA ILE A 16 -33.18 -29.48 13.03
C ILE A 16 -31.93 -28.89 12.42
N GLY A 17 -31.76 -27.64 12.70
CA GLY A 17 -30.52 -26.94 12.82
C GLY A 17 -29.30 -27.59 12.18
N THR A 18 -29.01 -27.17 10.96
CA THR A 18 -27.62 -27.10 10.54
C THR A 18 -26.96 -26.14 11.54
N ILE A 19 -26.40 -26.70 12.60
CA ILE A 19 -25.43 -26.02 13.45
C ILE A 19 -24.41 -25.51 12.46
N GLN A 20 -24.46 -24.19 12.19
CA GLN A 20 -23.31 -23.50 11.65
C GLN A 20 -22.16 -23.91 12.54
N GLN A 21 -21.34 -24.82 12.06
CA GLN A 21 -20.00 -25.00 12.60
C GLN A 21 -19.40 -23.60 12.60
N THR A 22 -19.40 -22.98 13.75
CA THR A 22 -18.56 -21.83 14.05
C THR A 22 -17.18 -22.34 13.70
N GLU A 23 -16.68 -21.95 12.54
CA GLU A 23 -15.31 -22.20 12.15
C GLU A 23 -14.47 -21.66 13.30
N THR A 24 -13.94 -22.59 14.07
CA THR A 24 -12.91 -22.28 15.05
C THR A 24 -11.85 -21.54 14.24
N PRO A 25 -11.45 -20.32 14.61
CA PRO A 25 -10.46 -19.59 13.85
C PRO A 25 -9.25 -20.50 13.71
N GLU A 26 -9.02 -20.97 12.49
CA GLU A 26 -7.84 -21.76 12.16
C GLU A 26 -6.65 -20.92 12.64
N GLY A 27 -5.80 -21.52 13.46
CA GLY A 27 -4.59 -20.87 13.93
C GLY A 27 -3.78 -20.36 12.73
N PRO A 28 -2.82 -19.45 12.95
CA PRO A 28 -2.05 -18.87 11.86
C PRO A 28 -1.41 -19.98 11.03
N THR A 29 -1.58 -19.90 9.72
CA THR A 29 -0.88 -20.81 8.81
C THR A 29 0.62 -20.55 8.90
N SER A 30 1.44 -21.58 8.68
CA SER A 30 2.90 -21.42 8.66
C SER A 30 3.35 -20.29 7.70
N GLU A 31 2.66 -20.18 6.56
CA GLU A 31 2.90 -19.13 5.56
C GLU A 31 2.61 -17.72 6.10
N SER A 32 1.55 -17.54 6.89
CA SER A 32 1.24 -16.25 7.49
C SER A 32 2.25 -15.85 8.57
N LEU A 33 2.78 -16.82 9.31
CA LEU A 33 3.84 -16.57 10.31
C LEU A 33 5.16 -16.21 9.63
N GLU A 34 5.56 -16.89 8.57
CA GLU A 34 6.75 -16.56 7.77
C GLU A 34 6.64 -15.14 7.19
N LEU A 35 5.46 -14.79 6.65
CA LEU A 35 5.23 -13.45 6.12
C LEU A 35 5.33 -12.39 7.22
N MET A 36 4.74 -12.63 8.40
CA MET A 36 4.84 -11.71 9.55
C MET A 36 6.30 -11.53 9.98
N GLU A 37 7.06 -12.61 10.08
CA GLU A 37 8.47 -12.57 10.44
C GLU A 37 9.28 -11.76 9.40
N SER A 38 9.06 -11.99 8.11
CA SER A 38 9.73 -11.24 7.04
C SER A 38 9.43 -9.74 7.10
N ILE A 39 8.18 -9.36 7.39
CA ILE A 39 7.78 -7.96 7.53
C ILE A 39 8.45 -7.32 8.75
N ILE A 40 8.47 -8.00 9.90
CA ILE A 40 9.12 -7.52 11.11
C ILE A 40 10.62 -7.39 10.90
N GLN A 41 11.27 -8.37 10.29
CA GLN A 41 12.69 -8.33 10.00
C GLN A 41 13.07 -7.17 9.05
N ARG A 42 12.21 -6.86 8.07
CA ARG A 42 12.44 -5.76 7.14
C ARG A 42 12.23 -4.39 7.77
N LEU A 43 11.17 -4.24 8.56
CA LEU A 43 10.76 -2.94 9.10
C LEU A 43 11.36 -2.66 10.47
N GLN A 44 11.87 -3.69 11.16
CA GLN A 44 12.59 -3.65 12.44
C GLN A 44 11.89 -2.84 13.54
N PRO A 45 10.59 -3.04 13.79
CA PRO A 45 9.96 -2.42 14.94
C PRO A 45 10.55 -2.97 16.23
N THR A 46 10.80 -2.10 17.20
CA THR A 46 11.44 -2.47 18.48
C THR A 46 10.44 -3.09 19.45
N ASP A 47 9.21 -2.58 19.46
CA ASP A 47 8.13 -3.06 20.32
C ASP A 47 6.73 -2.82 19.71
N ARG A 48 5.68 -3.18 20.45
CA ARG A 48 4.29 -2.98 20.02
C ARG A 48 3.90 -1.50 19.93
N HIS A 49 4.47 -0.65 20.73
CA HIS A 49 4.22 0.79 20.71
C HIS A 49 4.84 1.41 19.45
N ASP A 50 6.06 1.01 19.15
CA ASP A 50 6.80 1.43 17.96
C ASP A 50 6.05 1.08 16.66
N ILE A 51 5.44 -0.12 16.57
CA ILE A 51 4.59 -0.47 15.43
C ILE A 51 3.48 0.56 15.23
N ARG A 52 2.80 0.99 16.30
CA ARG A 52 1.71 1.95 16.21
C ARG A 52 2.19 3.31 15.74
N GLU A 53 3.32 3.75 16.25
CA GLU A 53 3.95 5.01 15.87
C GLU A 53 4.39 4.96 14.40
N MET A 54 5.04 3.87 13.97
CA MET A 54 5.43 3.65 12.59
C MET A 54 4.24 3.64 11.63
N ILE A 55 3.12 3.00 11.97
CA ILE A 55 1.90 3.02 11.16
C ILE A 55 1.41 4.46 10.99
N SER A 56 1.31 5.21 12.10
CA SER A 56 0.83 6.59 12.08
C SER A 56 1.76 7.50 11.25
N PHE A 57 3.06 7.39 11.46
CA PHE A 57 4.06 8.17 10.73
C PHE A 57 4.04 7.86 9.24
N ARG A 58 4.07 6.58 8.85
CA ARG A 58 4.04 6.15 7.44
C ARG A 58 2.74 6.54 6.75
N GLY A 59 1.60 6.41 7.44
CA GLY A 59 0.31 6.86 6.94
C GLY A 59 0.27 8.37 6.69
N LEU A 60 0.80 9.16 7.63
CA LEU A 60 0.88 10.61 7.50
C LEU A 60 1.80 11.02 6.34
N VAL A 61 3.00 10.43 6.25
CA VAL A 61 3.95 10.70 5.16
C VAL A 61 3.33 10.34 3.81
N SER A 62 2.69 9.18 3.69
CA SER A 62 2.00 8.77 2.47
C SER A 62 0.91 9.75 2.06
N GLY A 63 0.02 10.11 2.98
CA GLY A 63 -1.05 11.07 2.72
C GLY A 63 -0.53 12.46 2.33
N SER A 64 0.53 12.91 2.99
CA SER A 64 1.19 14.19 2.67
C SER A 64 1.80 14.18 1.27
N LEU A 65 2.54 13.13 0.90
CA LEU A 65 3.15 13.01 -0.42
C LEU A 65 2.10 12.92 -1.54
N ALA A 66 1.01 12.17 -1.32
CA ALA A 66 -0.09 12.09 -2.28
C ALA A 66 -0.77 13.46 -2.46
N SER A 67 -1.03 14.17 -1.36
CA SER A 67 -1.60 15.52 -1.39
C SER A 67 -0.66 16.52 -2.09
N MET A 68 0.63 16.47 -1.78
CA MET A 68 1.64 17.29 -2.45
C MET A 68 1.70 17.01 -3.95
N THR A 69 1.58 15.75 -4.38
CA THR A 69 1.52 15.40 -5.80
C THR A 69 0.33 16.05 -6.49
N ALA A 70 -0.86 16.00 -5.88
CA ALA A 70 -2.06 16.62 -6.44
C ALA A 70 -1.94 18.14 -6.52
N VAL A 71 -1.43 18.79 -5.46
CA VAL A 71 -1.21 20.25 -5.44
C VAL A 71 -0.15 20.64 -6.47
N PHE A 72 0.95 19.89 -6.55
CA PHE A 72 2.01 20.14 -7.51
C PHE A 72 1.51 20.00 -8.95
N TRP A 73 0.70 18.97 -9.25
CA TRP A 73 0.07 18.81 -10.55
C TRP A 73 -0.83 20.01 -10.87
N TRP A 74 -1.69 20.41 -9.94
CA TRP A 74 -2.60 21.52 -10.14
C TRP A 74 -1.87 22.83 -10.42
N ILE A 75 -0.82 23.13 -9.64
CA ILE A 75 -0.05 24.38 -9.82
C ILE A 75 0.81 24.31 -11.09
N SER A 76 1.51 23.20 -11.34
CA SER A 76 2.55 23.14 -12.38
C SER A 76 2.01 22.74 -13.74
N VAL A 77 0.85 22.07 -13.82
CA VAL A 77 0.28 21.59 -15.08
C VAL A 77 -1.03 22.27 -15.39
N ASP A 78 -2.00 22.26 -14.46
CA ASP A 78 -3.33 22.82 -14.73
C ASP A 78 -3.32 24.35 -14.79
N LYS A 79 -2.71 25.02 -13.79
CA LYS A 79 -2.64 26.48 -13.71
C LYS A 79 -1.37 27.06 -14.31
N GLY A 80 -0.24 26.36 -14.19
CA GLY A 80 1.04 26.80 -14.71
C GLY A 80 1.18 26.62 -16.22
N GLY A 81 0.38 25.74 -16.83
CA GLY A 81 0.35 25.54 -18.29
C GLY A 81 0.11 26.83 -19.05
N ASP A 82 -0.87 27.63 -18.59
CA ASP A 82 -1.24 28.90 -19.22
C ASP A 82 -0.17 29.98 -19.06
N SER A 83 0.65 29.93 -18.01
CA SER A 83 1.67 30.94 -17.71
C SER A 83 3.05 30.67 -18.31
N LEU A 84 3.28 29.44 -18.79
CA LEU A 84 4.55 29.04 -19.44
C LEU A 84 4.59 29.35 -20.94
N GLY A 85 3.56 30.04 -21.44
CA GLY A 85 3.38 30.36 -22.86
C GLY A 85 2.88 29.16 -23.64
N ASP A 86 2.25 29.40 -24.78
CA ASP A 86 1.67 28.42 -25.71
C ASP A 86 2.69 27.47 -26.35
N VAL A 87 3.66 26.99 -25.56
CA VAL A 87 4.58 25.97 -26.04
C VAL A 87 3.83 24.64 -25.98
N GLU A 88 3.18 24.31 -27.07
CA GLU A 88 2.56 23.00 -27.24
C GLU A 88 3.66 21.93 -27.24
N ILE A 89 3.66 21.13 -26.16
CA ILE A 89 4.44 19.89 -26.14
C ILE A 89 3.75 18.95 -27.13
N PRO A 90 4.47 18.40 -28.13
CA PRO A 90 3.89 17.49 -29.11
C PRO A 90 3.14 16.35 -28.43
N VAL A 91 2.11 15.89 -29.12
CA VAL A 91 1.34 14.72 -28.67
C VAL A 91 2.26 13.50 -28.61
N SER A 92 2.14 12.71 -27.56
CA SER A 92 2.99 11.54 -27.34
C SER A 92 2.89 10.52 -28.48
N LEU A 93 4.02 9.95 -28.86
CA LEU A 93 4.14 8.86 -29.84
C LEU A 93 3.39 7.60 -29.37
N ILE A 94 3.37 7.34 -28.05
CA ILE A 94 2.63 6.22 -27.48
C ILE A 94 1.25 6.71 -27.02
N GLY A 95 0.22 6.29 -27.76
CA GLY A 95 -1.18 6.52 -27.39
C GLY A 95 -1.75 7.87 -27.80
N GLY A 96 -0.96 8.79 -28.36
CA GLY A 96 -1.45 10.09 -28.84
C GLY A 96 -1.96 11.00 -27.71
N PHE A 97 -1.42 10.87 -26.49
CA PHE A 97 -1.82 11.64 -25.33
C PHE A 97 -1.20 13.05 -25.32
N THR A 98 -1.98 14.01 -24.87
CA THR A 98 -1.48 15.36 -24.59
C THR A 98 -0.60 15.36 -23.34
N PHE A 99 0.26 16.37 -23.17
CA PHE A 99 1.10 16.48 -21.97
C PHE A 99 0.28 16.52 -20.66
N ARG A 100 -0.88 17.14 -20.69
CA ARG A 100 -1.80 17.17 -19.55
C ARG A 100 -2.26 15.77 -19.16
N GLU A 101 -2.61 14.94 -20.12
CA GLU A 101 -3.00 13.54 -19.90
C GLU A 101 -1.83 12.70 -19.41
N ILE A 102 -0.65 12.84 -20.01
CA ILE A 102 0.58 12.14 -19.57
C ILE A 102 0.92 12.50 -18.13
N SER A 103 0.75 13.77 -17.75
CA SER A 103 1.04 14.24 -16.39
C SER A 103 0.13 13.62 -15.31
N ILE A 104 -0.99 13.03 -15.69
CA ILE A 104 -1.87 12.23 -14.83
C ILE A 104 -1.50 10.74 -14.95
N ILE A 105 -1.29 10.26 -16.18
CA ILE A 105 -0.99 8.85 -16.46
C ILE A 105 0.30 8.41 -15.79
N VAL A 106 1.38 9.20 -15.89
CA VAL A 106 2.69 8.84 -15.35
C VAL A 106 2.68 8.61 -13.83
N PRO A 107 2.17 9.52 -12.99
CA PRO A 107 2.10 9.24 -11.56
C PRO A 107 1.15 8.08 -11.20
N LEU A 108 0.04 7.90 -11.93
CA LEU A 108 -0.84 6.74 -11.74
C LEU A 108 -0.16 5.42 -12.10
N LEU A 109 0.61 5.39 -13.19
CA LEU A 109 1.43 4.23 -13.54
C LEU A 109 2.51 3.98 -12.49
N ALA A 110 3.13 5.03 -11.92
CA ALA A 110 4.12 4.91 -10.86
C ALA A 110 3.50 4.31 -9.58
N LEU A 111 2.28 4.74 -9.22
CA LEU A 111 1.51 4.13 -8.14
C LEU A 111 1.27 2.64 -8.42
N ALA A 112 0.73 2.31 -9.60
CA ALA A 112 0.41 0.94 -9.97
C ALA A 112 1.67 0.05 -10.02
N ALA A 113 2.76 0.53 -10.62
CA ALA A 113 4.03 -0.19 -10.69
C ALA A 113 4.57 -0.48 -9.29
N THR A 114 4.62 0.53 -8.42
CA THR A 114 5.11 0.40 -7.05
C THR A 114 4.24 -0.55 -6.24
N PHE A 115 2.92 -0.46 -6.37
CA PHE A 115 1.99 -1.36 -5.69
C PHE A 115 2.18 -2.81 -6.14
N ILE A 116 2.20 -3.08 -7.45
CA ILE A 116 2.37 -4.42 -8.01
C ILE A 116 3.73 -5.02 -7.59
N MET A 117 4.81 -4.22 -7.65
CA MET A 117 6.13 -4.66 -7.19
C MET A 117 6.16 -4.95 -5.69
N SER A 118 5.47 -4.15 -4.89
CA SER A 118 5.37 -4.38 -3.45
C SER A 118 4.64 -5.68 -3.14
N VAL A 119 3.50 -5.94 -3.78
CA VAL A 119 2.77 -7.21 -3.66
C VAL A 119 3.63 -8.37 -4.18
N GLY A 120 4.28 -8.22 -5.34
CA GLY A 120 5.15 -9.25 -5.91
C GLY A 120 6.31 -9.63 -5.01
N ARG A 121 6.88 -8.66 -4.30
CA ARG A 121 7.96 -8.87 -3.32
C ARG A 121 7.46 -9.67 -2.11
N GLU A 122 6.32 -9.30 -1.53
CA GLU A 122 5.77 -9.98 -0.35
C GLU A 122 5.30 -11.41 -0.67
N THR A 123 4.73 -11.62 -1.85
CA THR A 123 4.25 -12.95 -2.30
C THR A 123 5.31 -13.79 -2.97
N GLY A 124 6.54 -13.27 -3.16
CA GLY A 124 7.60 -13.95 -3.91
C GLY A 124 7.25 -14.16 -5.40
N ASN A 125 6.26 -13.44 -5.94
CA ASN A 125 5.76 -13.65 -7.30
C ASN A 125 6.59 -12.88 -8.33
N ALA A 126 7.47 -13.59 -9.05
CA ALA A 126 8.32 -13.03 -10.09
C ALA A 126 7.53 -12.38 -11.24
N ILE A 127 6.33 -12.88 -11.56
CA ILE A 127 5.50 -12.33 -12.65
C ILE A 127 5.05 -10.92 -12.27
N MET A 128 4.58 -10.70 -11.05
CA MET A 128 4.19 -9.37 -10.57
C MET A 128 5.37 -8.40 -10.60
N ASN A 129 6.56 -8.82 -10.16
CA ASN A 129 7.76 -8.00 -10.25
C ASN A 129 8.08 -7.61 -11.70
N ASN A 130 7.98 -8.54 -12.64
CA ASN A 130 8.22 -8.26 -14.06
C ASN A 130 7.19 -7.28 -14.63
N ILE A 131 5.90 -7.46 -14.30
CA ILE A 131 4.85 -6.51 -14.73
C ILE A 131 5.13 -5.11 -14.19
N GLY A 132 5.47 -4.98 -12.89
CA GLY A 132 5.87 -3.71 -12.29
C GLY A 132 7.08 -3.10 -12.99
N GLY A 133 8.09 -3.91 -13.32
CA GLY A 133 9.26 -3.48 -14.10
C GLY A 133 8.92 -2.95 -15.49
N ILE A 134 8.01 -3.61 -16.20
CA ILE A 134 7.52 -3.14 -17.52
C ILE A 134 6.84 -1.78 -17.39
N LEU A 135 6.00 -1.59 -16.36
CA LEU A 135 5.36 -0.31 -16.11
C LEU A 135 6.38 0.81 -15.85
N ILE A 136 7.46 0.52 -15.11
CA ILE A 136 8.55 1.50 -14.91
C ILE A 136 9.21 1.86 -16.25
N VAL A 137 9.44 0.92 -17.14
CA VAL A 137 10.00 1.21 -18.47
C VAL A 137 9.05 2.11 -19.27
N ILE A 138 7.75 1.89 -19.22
CA ILE A 138 6.75 2.75 -19.87
C ILE A 138 6.78 4.17 -19.27
N ILE A 139 6.87 4.28 -17.96
CA ILE A 139 7.01 5.57 -17.26
C ILE A 139 8.25 6.31 -17.73
N LEU A 140 9.39 5.63 -17.79
CA LEU A 140 10.66 6.21 -18.26
C LEU A 140 10.54 6.69 -19.71
N PHE A 141 9.83 5.93 -20.56
CA PHE A 141 9.58 6.36 -21.93
C PHE A 141 8.84 7.70 -21.96
N TYR A 142 7.70 7.83 -21.28
CA TYR A 142 6.95 9.09 -21.22
C TYR A 142 7.74 10.26 -20.61
N ILE A 143 8.60 9.99 -19.63
CA ILE A 143 9.46 11.01 -19.02
C ILE A 143 10.54 11.50 -19.98
N LEU A 144 11.12 10.60 -20.78
CA LEU A 144 12.22 10.91 -21.70
C LEU A 144 11.72 11.45 -23.03
N GLU A 145 10.46 11.22 -23.39
CA GLU A 145 9.89 11.62 -24.69
C GLU A 145 10.01 13.13 -24.98
N PRO A 146 9.70 14.07 -24.05
CA PRO A 146 9.90 15.50 -24.29
C PRO A 146 11.35 15.85 -24.59
N LEU A 147 12.30 15.22 -23.90
CA LEU A 147 13.74 15.42 -24.13
C LEU A 147 14.16 14.87 -25.51
N GLY A 148 13.63 13.69 -25.88
CA GLY A 148 13.86 13.11 -27.21
C GLY A 148 13.37 14.02 -28.32
N ASN A 149 12.18 14.59 -28.19
CA ASN A 149 11.62 15.53 -29.17
C ASN A 149 12.44 16.81 -29.29
N ALA A 150 12.98 17.35 -28.15
CA ALA A 150 13.85 18.52 -28.19
C ALA A 150 15.22 18.26 -28.83
N VAL A 151 15.73 17.01 -28.78
CA VAL A 151 17.01 16.64 -29.37
C VAL A 151 16.86 16.32 -30.87
N MET A 152 15.75 15.67 -31.23
CA MET A 152 15.53 15.16 -32.60
C MET A 152 14.82 16.14 -33.54
N GLY A 153 14.10 17.12 -32.99
CA GLY A 153 13.30 18.07 -33.76
C GLY A 153 13.40 19.50 -33.26
N PRO A 154 13.12 20.50 -34.11
CA PRO A 154 13.12 21.91 -33.73
C PRO A 154 11.82 22.34 -33.03
N GLU A 155 10.92 21.42 -32.72
CA GLU A 155 9.53 21.71 -32.31
C GLU A 155 9.43 22.16 -30.84
N ILE A 156 10.42 21.83 -30.00
CA ILE A 156 10.43 22.16 -28.57
C ILE A 156 11.78 22.71 -28.17
N GLU A 157 11.78 23.79 -27.39
CA GLU A 157 13.00 24.27 -26.76
C GLU A 157 13.48 23.29 -25.69
N MET A 158 14.79 23.03 -25.62
CA MET A 158 15.40 22.13 -24.63
C MET A 158 15.01 22.49 -23.20
N GLN A 159 14.90 23.78 -22.86
CA GLN A 159 14.51 24.22 -21.54
C GLN A 159 13.09 23.76 -21.18
N VAL A 160 12.14 23.86 -22.10
CA VAL A 160 10.75 23.42 -21.91
C VAL A 160 10.70 21.90 -21.71
N ALA A 161 11.44 21.15 -22.54
CA ALA A 161 11.54 19.70 -22.44
C ALA A 161 12.09 19.25 -21.07
N VAL A 162 13.15 19.89 -20.59
CA VAL A 162 13.74 19.61 -19.25
C VAL A 162 12.72 19.87 -18.13
N PHE A 163 12.00 21.00 -18.19
CA PHE A 163 10.98 21.31 -17.20
C PHE A 163 9.79 20.32 -17.25
N ALA A 164 9.34 19.94 -18.44
CA ALA A 164 8.29 18.97 -18.62
C ALA A 164 8.68 17.61 -18.02
N SER A 165 9.83 17.08 -18.42
CA SER A 165 10.36 15.81 -17.88
C SER A 165 10.59 15.88 -16.37
N GLY A 166 11.12 17.01 -15.86
CA GLY A 166 11.33 17.23 -14.43
C GLY A 166 10.03 17.16 -13.60
N ARG A 167 8.93 17.72 -14.13
CA ARG A 167 7.61 17.63 -13.48
C ARG A 167 7.10 16.21 -13.43
N LEU A 168 7.22 15.44 -14.53
CA LEU A 168 6.81 14.04 -14.57
C LEU A 168 7.62 13.20 -13.60
N ILE A 169 8.94 13.39 -13.54
CA ILE A 169 9.83 12.72 -12.57
C ILE A 169 9.39 13.02 -11.13
N ALA A 170 9.21 14.30 -10.81
CA ALA A 170 8.83 14.70 -9.45
C ALA A 170 7.51 14.04 -9.01
N MET A 171 6.48 14.07 -9.88
CA MET A 171 5.19 13.44 -9.59
C MET A 171 5.28 11.93 -9.48
N ALA A 172 6.03 11.27 -10.36
CA ALA A 172 6.23 9.82 -10.33
C ALA A 172 6.93 9.39 -9.03
N ILE A 173 7.99 10.09 -8.62
CA ILE A 173 8.72 9.80 -7.38
C ILE A 173 7.83 10.05 -6.16
N MET A 174 7.16 11.19 -6.08
CA MET A 174 6.31 11.50 -4.91
C MET A 174 5.20 10.46 -4.74
N LEU A 175 4.50 10.09 -5.82
CA LEU A 175 3.40 9.14 -5.73
C LEU A 175 3.90 7.70 -5.53
N GLY A 176 5.04 7.33 -6.13
CA GLY A 176 5.69 6.05 -5.88
C GLY A 176 6.11 5.89 -4.42
N LEU A 177 6.74 6.90 -3.83
CA LEU A 177 7.09 6.91 -2.40
C LEU A 177 5.84 6.88 -1.52
N ALA A 178 4.81 7.67 -1.84
CA ALA A 178 3.53 7.64 -1.12
C ALA A 178 2.96 6.22 -1.07
N THR A 179 2.97 5.52 -2.21
CA THR A 179 2.49 4.15 -2.33
C THR A 179 3.31 3.18 -1.49
N THR A 180 4.64 3.31 -1.46
CA THR A 180 5.51 2.47 -0.63
C THR A 180 5.21 2.65 0.85
N PHE A 181 5.13 3.89 1.34
CA PHE A 181 4.80 4.17 2.75
C PHE A 181 3.40 3.69 3.12
N PHE A 182 2.43 3.85 2.21
CA PHE A 182 1.07 3.36 2.41
C PHE A 182 1.03 1.84 2.55
N TRP A 183 1.71 1.12 1.64
CA TRP A 183 1.79 -0.33 1.67
C TRP A 183 2.43 -0.85 2.96
N ASP A 184 3.56 -0.26 3.35
CA ASP A 184 4.23 -0.62 4.60
C ASP A 184 3.34 -0.37 5.83
N ALA A 185 2.56 0.72 5.84
CA ALA A 185 1.61 0.99 6.92
C ALA A 185 0.50 -0.07 6.99
N ILE A 186 -0.03 -0.52 5.84
CA ILE A 186 -1.04 -1.58 5.76
C ILE A 186 -0.46 -2.91 6.29
N LEU A 187 0.75 -3.27 5.86
CA LEU A 187 1.41 -4.49 6.31
C LEU A 187 1.64 -4.49 7.83
N LEU A 188 2.13 -3.38 8.38
CA LEU A 188 2.30 -3.24 9.84
C LEU A 188 0.96 -3.32 10.59
N GLN A 189 -0.10 -2.73 10.03
CA GLN A 189 -1.43 -2.81 10.62
C GLN A 189 -1.96 -4.24 10.59
N TRP A 190 -1.73 -4.97 9.50
CA TRP A 190 -2.09 -6.38 9.39
C TRP A 190 -1.33 -7.23 10.42
N VAL A 191 -0.01 -7.07 10.53
CA VAL A 191 0.83 -7.76 11.53
C VAL A 191 0.28 -7.49 12.94
N ARG A 192 0.06 -6.23 13.28
CA ARG A 192 -0.47 -5.84 14.59
C ARG A 192 -1.83 -6.46 14.87
N SER A 193 -2.75 -6.45 13.90
CA SER A 193 -4.09 -7.05 14.05
C SER A 193 -4.00 -8.55 14.26
N THR A 194 -3.14 -9.22 13.50
CA THR A 194 -2.92 -10.67 13.60
C THR A 194 -2.33 -11.05 14.95
N MET A 195 -1.31 -10.32 15.42
CA MET A 195 -0.73 -10.53 16.77
C MET A 195 -1.77 -10.39 17.88
N MET A 196 -2.63 -9.36 17.80
CA MET A 196 -3.68 -9.15 18.79
C MET A 196 -4.73 -10.27 18.77
N ASN A 197 -5.11 -10.74 17.60
CA ASN A 197 -6.12 -11.78 17.44
C ASN A 197 -5.62 -13.16 17.91
N LEU A 198 -4.34 -13.43 17.72
CA LEU A 198 -3.71 -14.71 18.10
C LEU A 198 -3.17 -14.73 19.53
N GLY A 199 -3.11 -13.58 20.20
CA GLY A 199 -2.46 -13.47 21.50
C GLY A 199 -0.96 -13.79 21.50
N VAL A 200 -0.33 -13.77 20.32
CA VAL A 200 1.09 -14.05 20.14
C VAL A 200 1.89 -12.76 20.28
N ASP A 201 2.94 -12.81 21.05
CA ASP A 201 3.92 -11.73 21.17
C ASP A 201 5.20 -12.14 20.47
N LEU A 202 5.49 -11.53 19.33
CA LEU A 202 6.71 -11.78 18.57
C LEU A 202 7.90 -10.95 19.07
N PHE A 203 7.67 -10.06 20.05
CA PHE A 203 8.74 -9.27 20.64
C PHE A 203 9.21 -9.93 21.94
N PRO A 204 10.52 -10.08 22.13
CA PRO A 204 11.03 -10.52 23.41
C PRO A 204 10.60 -9.53 24.50
N PRO A 205 10.26 -10.01 25.72
CA PRO A 205 9.94 -9.10 26.81
C PRO A 205 11.10 -8.12 26.97
N SER A 206 10.78 -6.84 26.90
CA SER A 206 11.79 -5.78 27.08
C SER A 206 12.40 -5.98 28.47
N SER A 207 13.72 -6.13 28.53
CA SER A 207 14.50 -6.36 29.77
C SER A 207 14.32 -5.26 30.83
N ASN A 208 13.55 -4.21 30.51
CA ASN A 208 13.26 -3.12 31.43
C ASN A 208 11.99 -3.33 32.28
N GLN A 209 11.21 -4.40 32.06
CA GLN A 209 10.02 -4.67 32.88
C GLN A 209 10.30 -5.57 34.11
N GLU A 210 11.45 -6.21 34.16
CA GLU A 210 11.80 -7.07 35.32
C GLU A 210 12.34 -6.35 36.57
N VAL A 211 12.65 -5.04 36.46
CA VAL A 211 13.29 -4.33 37.59
C VAL A 211 12.29 -3.63 38.52
N THR A 212 11.01 -3.54 38.17
CA THR A 212 10.03 -2.77 38.95
C THR A 212 9.10 -3.64 39.84
N SER A 213 9.15 -4.97 39.75
CA SER A 213 8.31 -5.83 40.61
C SER A 213 9.03 -6.66 41.66
N ALA A 214 10.36 -6.53 41.79
CA ALA A 214 11.14 -7.21 42.79
C ALA A 214 11.85 -6.19 43.71
N GLY A 215 11.11 -5.46 44.54
CA GLY A 215 11.79 -4.57 45.47
C GLY A 215 10.92 -3.54 46.14
N ASP A 216 9.82 -3.91 46.72
CA ASP A 216 9.25 -3.11 47.82
C ASP A 216 8.49 -3.98 48.80
N ASP A 217 9.14 -4.99 49.33
CA ASP A 217 8.81 -5.56 50.63
C ASP A 217 9.64 -4.83 51.68
N GLY A 218 9.44 -3.51 51.75
CA GLY A 218 9.97 -2.68 52.83
C GLY A 218 9.36 -3.02 54.17
N LEU A 219 9.88 -4.06 54.81
CA LEU A 219 9.69 -4.22 56.25
C LEU A 219 10.52 -3.16 56.97
N PRO A 220 9.92 -2.34 57.85
CA PRO A 220 10.66 -1.38 58.63
C PRO A 220 11.58 -2.11 59.64
N PRO A 221 12.79 -1.62 59.90
CA PRO A 221 13.66 -2.19 60.90
C PRO A 221 13.04 -1.98 62.27
N LEU A 222 12.78 -3.08 62.98
CA LEU A 222 12.49 -3.06 64.42
C LEU A 222 13.78 -2.68 65.14
N GLY A 223 13.81 -1.45 65.69
CA GLY A 223 14.79 -0.98 66.66
C GLY A 223 14.33 -1.28 68.04
#